data_de2b377516cd6d0690540eac1b2fbbfd
#
_entry.id   de2b377516cd6d0690540eac1b2fbbfd
#
_cell.length_a   1.000
_cell.length_b   1.000
_cell.length_c   1.000
_cell.angle_alpha   90.00
_cell.angle_beta   90.00
_cell.angle_gamma   90.00
#
_symmetry.space_group_name_H-M   'P 1'
#
loop_
_entity.id
_entity.type
_entity.pdbx_description
1 polymer ?
#
loop_
_entity_poly.entity_id
_entity_poly.type
_entity_poly.pdbx_seq_one_letter_code
_entity_poly.pdbx_strand_id
1 'polypeptide(L)'
;MKRTLLFILCSFFALALAAKTVTPAASLPAYYEDLQGKSGKSLFDAVQKVTKLGYSSLGYDGLWGAYKKTDIRDNGKIWDMYSDCSWTVGSDQCGSYGNECDCYNREHSIPKSWFGGSKSGPGCDIFQVVPTDGYVNNRRSNYAFGEVSSASYTYDGAKLGSAKSITITGGNTIAGNTGTSVSCSGTVFEPRDEYKGDFARGYFGTMIKWAGDYQAFTSDDGGKMFSSNYNTGSFGLTKYGVALLMKWHRQDPISQKEIDRNNGIQETQGNRNPFIDYPYLAEYIWGEKAGETLNLADLITAYDSRFVLGESNGYLKGGSTVDPETKCTITWLVNGEVYTTGNPTTTVNEGGVVSVLPTAPKSCDEISNQFVGWSEYAISGITDNIPTDLFSTADDAPDITQNTTFHAVFAQLSEDITPSGDPMTYLLTMNDTEGWTLSGLIKDSKHWRMVTNSYIELQEEIDASQIQYVIINMRTYGGANYNTIEFKVGNTKVGELVASNKTLNDYVWKAETPISAVGKLRFTSTKNTSEYGPALSSIEVDMKGPSYTYTYSRYITSCNNGTTDIEETIVEKPSTKIIRNGQLLIEYNGVYYNTLGQPIK
;
A
#
# COMPACT_ATOMS: atom_id res chain seq x y z
N MET A 1 22.23 -49.10 44.11
CA MET A 1 22.27 -47.65 43.91
C MET A 1 22.06 -47.35 42.45
N LYS A 2 20.85 -47.04 42.03
CA LYS A 2 20.50 -46.62 40.65
C LYS A 2 20.50 -45.09 40.65
N ARG A 3 21.39 -44.46 39.81
CA ARG A 3 21.40 -43.02 39.55
C ARG A 3 20.43 -42.75 38.43
N THR A 4 19.33 -42.04 38.73
CA THR A 4 18.37 -41.51 37.75
C THR A 4 18.93 -40.22 37.24
N LEU A 5 19.22 -40.16 35.94
CA LEU A 5 19.66 -38.95 35.25
C LEU A 5 18.40 -38.19 34.80
N LEU A 6 18.19 -37.01 35.40
CA LEU A 6 17.09 -36.11 35.07
C LEU A 6 17.55 -35.20 33.89
N PHE A 7 17.04 -35.48 32.70
CA PHE A 7 17.20 -34.56 31.55
C PHE A 7 16.20 -33.43 31.69
N ILE A 8 16.69 -32.23 31.99
CA ILE A 8 15.90 -31.00 31.91
C ILE A 8 15.94 -30.57 30.44
N LEU A 9 14.84 -30.78 29.72
CA LEU A 9 14.63 -30.29 28.36
C LEU A 9 14.29 -28.81 28.43
N CYS A 10 15.28 -27.93 28.26
CA CYS A 10 15.04 -26.49 28.05
C CYS A 10 14.43 -26.31 26.67
N SER A 11 13.12 -26.20 26.62
CA SER A 11 12.40 -25.78 25.41
C SER A 11 12.67 -24.30 25.17
N PHE A 12 13.59 -23.99 24.28
CA PHE A 12 13.69 -22.65 23.69
C PHE A 12 12.46 -22.41 22.82
N PHE A 13 11.45 -21.75 23.36
CA PHE A 13 10.43 -21.12 22.56
C PHE A 13 11.08 -19.93 21.83
N ALA A 14 11.60 -20.16 20.64
CA ALA A 14 11.85 -19.09 19.70
C ALA A 14 10.48 -18.56 19.27
N LEU A 15 10.04 -17.43 19.88
CA LEU A 15 8.94 -16.65 19.35
C LEU A 15 9.42 -16.15 17.98
N ALA A 16 9.05 -16.84 16.91
CA ALA A 16 9.17 -16.29 15.57
C ALA A 16 8.25 -15.06 15.53
N LEU A 17 8.82 -13.86 15.60
CA LEU A 17 8.08 -12.63 15.32
C LEU A 17 7.62 -12.77 13.86
N ALA A 18 6.33 -13.02 13.65
CA ALA A 18 5.76 -13.01 12.31
C ALA A 18 6.04 -11.63 11.69
N ALA A 19 6.63 -11.62 10.49
CA ALA A 19 6.86 -10.38 9.76
C ALA A 19 5.53 -9.68 9.56
N LYS A 20 5.49 -8.38 9.84
CA LYS A 20 4.29 -7.56 9.64
C LYS A 20 4.13 -7.27 8.17
N THR A 21 2.88 -7.18 7.72
CA THR A 21 2.59 -6.91 6.31
C THR A 21 2.97 -5.48 5.95
N VAL A 22 3.73 -5.32 4.86
CA VAL A 22 4.04 -4.01 4.30
C VAL A 22 2.78 -3.45 3.62
N THR A 23 2.46 -2.19 3.90
CA THR A 23 1.35 -1.49 3.23
C THR A 23 1.69 -1.31 1.75
N PRO A 24 0.89 -1.84 0.81
CA PRO A 24 1.11 -1.61 -0.61
C PRO A 24 1.07 -0.12 -0.97
N ALA A 25 1.84 0.30 -1.97
CA ALA A 25 1.88 1.69 -2.42
C ALA A 25 0.49 2.26 -2.73
N ALA A 26 -0.35 1.51 -3.43
CA ALA A 26 -1.73 1.87 -3.74
C ALA A 26 -2.65 2.04 -2.50
N SER A 27 -2.26 1.49 -1.35
CA SER A 27 -3.01 1.60 -0.09
C SER A 27 -2.51 2.71 0.82
N LEU A 28 -1.45 3.43 0.45
CA LEU A 28 -0.90 4.52 1.27
C LEU A 28 -1.90 5.66 1.49
N PRO A 29 -2.70 6.10 0.51
CA PRO A 29 -3.71 7.13 0.76
C PRO A 29 -4.69 6.73 1.89
N ALA A 30 -5.16 5.49 1.91
CA ALA A 30 -6.03 5.00 2.98
C ALA A 30 -5.28 4.87 4.33
N TYR A 31 -4.00 4.48 4.32
CA TYR A 31 -3.17 4.42 5.52
C TYR A 31 -3.00 5.79 6.18
N TYR A 32 -2.96 6.87 5.39
CA TYR A 32 -2.77 8.26 5.83
C TYR A 32 -4.05 9.10 5.79
N GLU A 33 -5.24 8.51 5.62
CA GLU A 33 -6.52 9.24 5.47
C GLU A 33 -6.82 10.22 6.62
N ASP A 34 -6.38 9.90 7.84
CA ASP A 34 -6.55 10.77 9.03
C ASP A 34 -5.84 12.14 8.90
N LEU A 35 -4.95 12.32 7.93
CA LEU A 35 -4.28 13.59 7.65
C LEU A 35 -5.15 14.56 6.83
N GLN A 36 -6.13 14.04 6.09
CA GLN A 36 -6.98 14.82 5.19
C GLN A 36 -7.68 15.98 5.91
N GLY A 37 -7.61 17.17 5.32
CA GLY A 37 -8.31 18.35 5.82
C GLY A 37 -7.74 18.97 7.11
N LYS A 38 -6.55 18.55 7.54
CA LYS A 38 -5.90 19.04 8.76
C LYS A 38 -4.85 20.09 8.48
N SER A 39 -4.59 20.94 9.48
CA SER A 39 -3.57 21.99 9.41
C SER A 39 -2.94 22.26 10.79
N GLY A 40 -1.76 22.84 10.82
CA GLY A 40 -1.09 23.27 12.05
C GLY A 40 -1.05 22.19 13.12
N LYS A 41 -1.52 22.50 14.33
CA LYS A 41 -1.51 21.52 15.45
C LYS A 41 -2.33 20.27 15.17
N SER A 42 -3.48 20.39 14.50
CA SER A 42 -4.31 19.23 14.19
C SER A 42 -3.64 18.28 13.18
N LEU A 43 -2.85 18.83 12.25
CA LEU A 43 -2.03 18.02 11.35
C LEU A 43 -0.89 17.35 12.11
N PHE A 44 -0.16 18.10 12.96
CA PHE A 44 0.90 17.54 13.79
C PHE A 44 0.41 16.33 14.62
N ASP A 45 -0.76 16.45 15.28
CA ASP A 45 -1.33 15.38 16.10
C ASP A 45 -1.76 14.17 15.27
N ALA A 46 -2.31 14.41 14.08
CA ALA A 46 -2.69 13.33 13.17
C ALA A 46 -1.44 12.58 12.64
N VAL A 47 -0.36 13.32 12.31
CA VAL A 47 0.92 12.72 11.92
C VAL A 47 1.52 11.93 13.09
N GLN A 48 1.45 12.42 14.33
CA GLN A 48 1.88 11.68 15.50
C GLN A 48 1.10 10.36 15.65
N LYS A 49 -0.22 10.40 15.48
CA LYS A 49 -1.08 9.22 15.56
C LYS A 49 -0.69 8.17 14.52
N VAL A 50 -0.51 8.59 13.26
CA VAL A 50 -0.19 7.68 12.17
C VAL A 50 1.22 7.09 12.26
N THR A 51 2.21 7.86 12.77
CA THR A 51 3.56 7.34 13.02
C THR A 51 3.61 6.27 14.12
N LYS A 52 2.60 6.22 14.98
CA LYS A 52 2.46 5.18 16.03
C LYS A 52 1.63 3.97 15.57
N LEU A 53 0.95 4.06 14.43
CA LEU A 53 0.06 3.00 13.96
C LEU A 53 0.82 1.69 13.71
N GLY A 54 0.44 0.64 14.44
CA GLY A 54 1.07 -0.67 14.35
C GLY A 54 2.43 -0.78 15.05
N TYR A 55 2.94 0.29 15.67
CA TYR A 55 4.24 0.28 16.34
C TYR A 55 4.35 -0.80 17.43
N SER A 56 5.46 -1.51 17.40
CA SER A 56 5.85 -2.47 18.43
C SER A 56 7.36 -2.36 18.63
N SER A 57 7.76 -2.12 19.86
CA SER A 57 9.18 -1.97 20.19
C SER A 57 9.95 -3.26 19.93
N LEU A 58 11.08 -3.15 19.23
CA LEU A 58 12.02 -4.25 19.02
C LEU A 58 12.88 -4.53 20.26
N GLY A 59 12.87 -3.61 21.22
CA GLY A 59 13.88 -3.57 22.27
C GLY A 59 15.27 -3.21 21.73
N TYR A 60 16.17 -2.87 22.63
CA TYR A 60 17.51 -2.38 22.24
C TYR A 60 18.34 -3.42 21.47
N ASP A 61 18.25 -4.69 21.88
CA ASP A 61 19.01 -5.77 21.22
C ASP A 61 18.35 -6.27 19.94
N GLY A 62 17.03 -6.09 19.80
CA GLY A 62 16.30 -6.43 18.59
C GLY A 62 16.69 -5.58 17.37
N LEU A 63 17.27 -4.40 17.58
CA LEU A 63 17.79 -3.54 16.51
C LEU A 63 18.82 -4.24 15.62
N TRP A 64 19.70 -5.08 16.20
CA TRP A 64 20.66 -5.86 15.42
C TRP A 64 20.02 -6.81 14.41
N GLY A 65 18.90 -7.41 14.82
CA GLY A 65 18.12 -8.28 13.93
C GLY A 65 17.39 -7.52 12.84
N ALA A 66 16.90 -6.32 13.16
CA ALA A 66 16.16 -5.48 12.23
C ALA A 66 17.03 -4.96 11.07
N TYR A 67 18.29 -4.62 11.32
CA TYR A 67 19.22 -4.16 10.28
C TYR A 67 19.38 -5.13 9.11
N LYS A 68 19.09 -6.43 9.32
CA LYS A 68 19.05 -7.44 8.25
C LYS A 68 17.96 -7.19 7.20
N LYS A 69 17.00 -6.35 7.52
CA LYS A 69 15.88 -5.98 6.64
C LYS A 69 15.87 -4.51 6.28
N THR A 70 16.39 -3.66 7.16
CA THR A 70 16.24 -2.21 7.02
C THR A 70 17.49 -1.53 6.48
N ASP A 71 18.67 -2.14 6.67
CA ASP A 71 19.94 -1.45 6.40
C ASP A 71 20.94 -2.38 5.66
N ILE A 72 20.45 -3.11 4.64
CA ILE A 72 21.21 -4.03 3.81
C ILE A 72 21.34 -3.49 2.39
N ARG A 73 22.57 -3.47 1.87
CA ARG A 73 22.87 -3.21 0.45
C ARG A 73 22.60 -4.46 -0.39
N ASP A 74 22.45 -4.32 -1.70
CA ASP A 74 22.26 -5.42 -2.65
C ASP A 74 23.33 -6.50 -2.57
N ASN A 75 24.56 -6.14 -2.16
CA ASN A 75 25.66 -7.08 -1.96
C ASN A 75 25.62 -7.81 -0.61
N GLY A 76 24.56 -7.65 0.17
CA GLY A 76 24.36 -8.29 1.48
C GLY A 76 25.16 -7.66 2.63
N LYS A 77 25.82 -6.52 2.40
CA LYS A 77 26.56 -5.78 3.43
C LYS A 77 25.67 -4.74 4.11
N ILE A 78 26.04 -4.36 5.34
CA ILE A 78 25.38 -3.29 6.08
C ILE A 78 25.54 -1.95 5.34
N TRP A 79 24.49 -1.17 5.38
CA TRP A 79 24.49 0.20 4.91
C TRP A 79 24.94 1.14 6.03
N ASP A 80 26.21 1.48 6.04
CA ASP A 80 26.78 2.46 6.97
C ASP A 80 26.47 3.88 6.50
N MET A 81 25.90 4.70 7.37
CA MET A 81 25.52 6.08 7.02
C MET A 81 26.61 7.11 7.41
N TYR A 82 27.74 6.68 7.97
CA TYR A 82 28.84 7.57 8.33
C TYR A 82 30.12 7.31 7.55
N SER A 83 30.25 6.11 6.92
CA SER A 83 31.44 5.73 6.19
C SER A 83 31.14 4.78 5.03
N ASP A 84 32.14 4.53 4.18
CA ASP A 84 32.13 3.51 3.12
C ASP A 84 32.63 2.14 3.58
N CYS A 85 32.83 1.95 4.89
CA CYS A 85 33.24 0.68 5.43
C CYS A 85 32.24 -0.43 5.10
N SER A 86 32.76 -1.62 4.81
CA SER A 86 31.96 -2.76 4.36
C SER A 86 31.79 -3.77 5.47
N TRP A 87 30.60 -3.84 6.05
CA TRP A 87 30.29 -4.68 7.19
C TRP A 87 29.51 -5.93 6.81
N THR A 88 29.86 -7.05 7.45
CA THR A 88 29.08 -8.28 7.37
C THR A 88 28.05 -8.30 8.51
N VAL A 89 26.79 -8.54 8.15
CA VAL A 89 25.70 -8.59 9.11
C VAL A 89 25.91 -9.65 10.18
N GLY A 90 25.86 -9.21 11.44
CA GLY A 90 25.92 -10.11 12.59
C GLY A 90 27.32 -10.54 13.03
N SER A 91 28.38 -10.27 12.23
CA SER A 91 29.77 -10.59 12.60
C SER A 91 30.61 -9.37 12.95
N ASP A 92 30.42 -8.27 12.23
CA ASP A 92 31.30 -7.09 12.36
C ASP A 92 30.71 -6.01 13.31
N GLN A 93 29.72 -6.38 14.13
CA GLN A 93 29.15 -5.53 15.16
C GLN A 93 29.98 -5.55 16.42
N CYS A 94 30.23 -4.41 17.04
CA CYS A 94 31.00 -4.34 18.27
C CYS A 94 30.63 -3.17 19.20
N GLY A 95 31.23 -3.18 20.39
CA GLY A 95 31.20 -2.10 21.36
C GLY A 95 32.59 -1.54 21.70
N SER A 96 33.66 -2.06 21.07
CA SER A 96 35.03 -1.62 21.24
C SER A 96 35.71 -1.51 19.90
N TYR A 97 36.33 -0.39 19.63
CA TYR A 97 37.00 -0.03 18.38
C TYR A 97 38.16 0.91 18.67
N GLY A 98 39.20 0.90 17.86
CA GLY A 98 40.37 1.75 17.95
C GLY A 98 40.50 2.72 16.79
N ASN A 99 39.94 2.35 15.62
CA ASN A 99 40.06 3.10 14.38
C ASN A 99 38.76 3.02 13.59
N GLU A 100 38.67 3.83 12.56
CA GLU A 100 37.66 3.71 11.52
C GLU A 100 37.72 2.33 10.86
N CYS A 101 36.60 1.80 10.42
CA CYS A 101 36.44 0.48 9.82
C CYS A 101 36.78 -0.72 10.71
N ASP A 102 36.94 -0.57 12.01
CA ASP A 102 37.09 -1.71 12.90
C ASP A 102 35.78 -2.53 13.05
N CYS A 103 34.67 -1.86 13.17
CA CYS A 103 33.32 -2.47 13.28
C CYS A 103 32.21 -1.45 13.23
N TYR A 104 30.96 -1.93 13.06
CA TYR A 104 29.78 -1.06 13.16
C TYR A 104 29.05 -1.22 14.49
N ASN A 105 28.36 -0.15 14.90
CA ASN A 105 27.48 -0.18 16.06
C ASN A 105 26.13 0.51 15.81
N ARG A 106 25.32 0.65 16.86
CA ARG A 106 24.01 1.31 16.83
C ARG A 106 24.18 2.79 17.09
N GLU A 107 24.15 3.58 16.04
CA GLU A 107 24.13 5.04 16.13
C GLU A 107 22.75 5.52 16.52
N HIS A 108 22.67 6.33 17.57
CA HIS A 108 21.51 7.12 17.93
C HIS A 108 21.65 8.49 17.30
N SER A 109 21.11 8.66 16.08
CA SER A 109 21.21 9.95 15.38
C SER A 109 20.61 11.10 16.21
N ILE A 110 19.58 10.83 17.01
CA ILE A 110 19.18 11.65 18.15
C ILE A 110 19.82 11.02 19.40
N PRO A 111 20.88 11.62 19.96
CA PRO A 111 21.60 11.05 21.10
C PRO A 111 20.73 10.71 22.29
N LYS A 112 20.99 9.56 22.90
CA LYS A 112 20.24 9.14 24.10
C LYS A 112 20.30 10.14 25.23
N SER A 113 21.43 10.82 25.42
CA SER A 113 21.60 11.84 26.45
C SER A 113 20.57 12.99 26.32
N TRP A 114 20.07 13.25 25.10
CA TRP A 114 19.12 14.32 24.89
C TRP A 114 17.72 14.03 25.43
N PHE A 115 17.40 12.76 25.67
CA PHE A 115 16.11 12.31 26.21
C PHE A 115 16.24 11.38 27.44
N GLY A 116 17.25 11.61 28.27
CA GLY A 116 17.40 10.92 29.57
C GLY A 116 18.14 9.59 29.52
N GLY A 117 18.83 9.25 28.44
CA GLY A 117 19.70 8.04 28.33
C GLY A 117 18.94 6.73 28.13
N SER A 118 17.64 6.77 27.87
CA SER A 118 16.79 5.59 27.76
C SER A 118 17.19 4.67 26.60
N LYS A 119 17.15 3.35 26.85
CA LYS A 119 17.24 2.29 25.85
C LYS A 119 15.86 1.74 25.47
N SER A 120 14.80 2.49 25.74
CA SER A 120 13.41 2.21 25.33
C SER A 120 12.83 3.40 24.60
N GLY A 121 11.64 3.27 24.03
CA GLY A 121 11.01 4.34 23.27
C GLY A 121 11.89 4.85 22.12
N PRO A 122 12.25 6.15 22.09
CA PRO A 122 13.12 6.68 21.05
C PRO A 122 14.49 6.02 21.00
N GLY A 123 14.99 5.45 22.13
CA GLY A 123 16.28 4.76 22.21
C GLY A 123 16.33 3.39 21.52
N CYS A 124 15.20 2.84 21.10
CA CYS A 124 15.12 1.65 20.26
C CYS A 124 14.17 1.85 19.06
N ASP A 125 13.96 3.09 18.65
CA ASP A 125 13.19 3.41 17.45
C ASP A 125 14.08 3.40 16.22
N ILE A 126 13.80 2.48 15.31
CA ILE A 126 14.61 2.29 14.12
C ILE A 126 14.47 3.44 13.10
N PHE A 127 13.55 4.39 13.30
CA PHE A 127 13.53 5.62 12.50
C PHE A 127 14.83 6.42 12.62
N GLN A 128 15.44 6.37 13.80
CA GLN A 128 16.63 7.18 14.10
C GLN A 128 17.84 6.36 14.57
N VAL A 129 17.67 5.07 14.93
CA VAL A 129 18.80 4.21 15.32
C VAL A 129 19.25 3.43 14.11
N VAL A 130 20.43 3.75 13.62
CA VAL A 130 20.98 3.23 12.37
C VAL A 130 22.35 2.57 12.60
N PRO A 131 22.79 1.64 11.74
CA PRO A 131 24.14 1.11 11.83
C PRO A 131 25.13 2.12 11.26
N THR A 132 26.23 2.34 11.96
CA THR A 132 27.33 3.19 11.50
C THR A 132 28.67 2.69 12.02
N ASP A 133 29.76 3.12 11.39
CA ASP A 133 31.10 2.95 11.91
C ASP A 133 31.19 3.35 13.39
N GLY A 134 31.69 2.43 14.22
CA GLY A 134 31.73 2.62 15.67
C GLY A 134 32.67 3.76 16.10
N TYR A 135 33.79 3.92 15.40
CA TYR A 135 34.77 4.98 15.72
C TYR A 135 34.24 6.35 15.31
N VAL A 136 33.67 6.48 14.11
CA VAL A 136 33.04 7.74 13.65
C VAL A 136 31.88 8.14 14.54
N ASN A 137 31.03 7.17 14.95
CA ASN A 137 29.96 7.38 15.93
C ASN A 137 30.53 7.91 17.26
N ASN A 138 31.63 7.34 17.77
CA ASN A 138 32.28 7.84 18.97
C ASN A 138 32.82 9.27 18.79
N ARG A 139 33.39 9.58 17.63
CA ARG A 139 33.87 10.94 17.31
C ARG A 139 32.69 11.94 17.26
N ARG A 140 31.55 11.51 16.71
CA ARG A 140 30.32 12.29 16.71
C ARG A 140 29.82 12.56 18.13
N SER A 141 29.96 11.59 19.06
CA SER A 141 29.52 11.74 20.45
C SER A 141 28.04 12.15 20.57
N ASN A 142 27.72 13.19 21.33
CA ASN A 142 26.38 13.76 21.45
C ASN A 142 26.26 15.17 20.83
N TYR A 143 27.18 15.54 19.95
CA TYR A 143 27.10 16.81 19.23
C TYR A 143 25.87 16.86 18.32
N ALA A 144 25.26 18.04 18.22
CA ALA A 144 24.16 18.28 17.31
C ALA A 144 24.60 18.12 15.86
N PHE A 145 23.69 17.75 14.99
CA PHE A 145 23.91 17.87 13.56
C PHE A 145 24.01 19.35 13.12
N GLY A 146 24.82 19.56 12.10
CA GLY A 146 24.99 20.89 11.53
C GLY A 146 25.94 20.89 10.35
N GLU A 147 26.04 21.98 9.63
CA GLU A 147 27.07 22.19 8.62
C GLU A 147 28.34 22.71 9.30
N VAL A 148 29.50 22.20 8.90
CA VAL A 148 30.81 22.53 9.47
C VAL A 148 31.48 23.62 8.66
N SER A 149 31.87 24.70 9.32
CA SER A 149 32.67 25.79 8.71
C SER A 149 34.18 25.52 8.75
N SER A 150 34.66 24.85 9.81
CA SER A 150 36.05 24.46 9.99
C SER A 150 36.07 23.13 10.71
N ALA A 151 36.55 22.09 10.02
CA ALA A 151 36.59 20.72 10.54
C ALA A 151 37.82 20.50 11.42
N SER A 152 37.62 19.87 12.58
CA SER A 152 38.68 19.31 13.44
C SER A 152 38.88 17.80 13.23
N TYR A 153 37.87 17.16 12.59
CA TYR A 153 37.91 15.75 12.19
C TYR A 153 37.10 15.55 10.90
N THR A 154 37.61 14.71 10.02
CA THR A 154 36.92 14.32 8.76
C THR A 154 37.21 12.85 8.47
N TYR A 155 36.18 12.15 8.02
CA TYR A 155 36.28 10.78 7.52
C TYR A 155 35.17 10.49 6.50
N ASP A 156 35.55 10.00 5.31
CA ASP A 156 34.59 9.64 4.23
C ASP A 156 33.50 10.69 3.96
N GLY A 157 33.84 11.97 4.04
CA GLY A 157 32.87 13.06 3.85
C GLY A 157 32.12 13.50 5.10
N ALA A 158 32.08 12.68 6.17
CA ALA A 158 31.59 13.11 7.47
C ALA A 158 32.58 14.09 8.13
N LYS A 159 32.09 15.08 8.88
CA LYS A 159 32.90 16.14 9.50
C LYS A 159 32.44 16.43 10.92
N LEU A 160 33.42 16.70 11.78
CA LEU A 160 33.17 17.28 13.11
C LEU A 160 33.93 18.60 13.20
N GLY A 161 33.28 19.66 13.67
CA GLY A 161 33.97 20.96 13.77
C GLY A 161 33.07 22.10 14.16
N SER A 162 33.54 23.32 13.92
CA SER A 162 32.79 24.54 14.25
C SER A 162 31.56 24.69 13.37
N ALA A 163 30.44 25.03 14.00
CA ALA A 163 29.18 25.22 13.30
C ALA A 163 29.23 26.36 12.27
N LYS A 164 28.56 26.16 11.16
CA LYS A 164 28.26 27.15 10.13
C LYS A 164 26.81 27.62 10.28
N SER A 165 26.55 28.88 10.02
CA SER A 165 25.18 29.39 9.93
C SER A 165 24.44 28.76 8.74
N ILE A 166 23.18 28.43 8.94
CA ILE A 166 22.32 27.84 7.91
C ILE A 166 21.56 28.93 7.19
N THR A 167 21.74 29.05 5.89
CA THR A 167 20.89 29.89 5.04
C THR A 167 19.61 29.14 4.74
N ILE A 168 18.47 29.77 5.01
CA ILE A 168 17.14 29.19 4.74
C ILE A 168 16.94 29.09 3.24
N THR A 169 16.58 27.91 2.75
CA THR A 169 16.26 27.61 1.35
C THR A 169 14.77 27.26 1.20
N GLY A 170 14.23 27.47 0.00
CA GLY A 170 12.80 27.26 -0.28
C GLY A 170 11.92 28.41 0.21
N GLY A 171 10.61 28.35 0.02
CA GLY A 171 9.66 29.40 0.34
C GLY A 171 9.65 29.84 1.81
N ASN A 172 8.57 30.45 2.26
CA ASN A 172 8.41 30.83 3.66
C ASN A 172 8.54 29.61 4.55
N THR A 173 9.37 29.70 5.57
CA THR A 173 9.53 28.65 6.58
C THR A 173 9.27 29.23 7.97
N ILE A 174 8.97 28.37 8.91
CA ILE A 174 8.81 28.77 10.32
C ILE A 174 10.11 29.34 10.89
N ALA A 175 11.27 28.96 10.36
CA ALA A 175 12.57 29.49 10.78
C ALA A 175 12.79 30.92 10.32
N GLY A 176 12.16 31.37 9.24
CA GLY A 176 12.29 32.68 8.64
C GLY A 176 12.14 32.68 7.13
N ASN A 177 12.40 33.80 6.49
CA ASN A 177 12.30 33.95 5.04
C ASN A 177 13.52 33.34 4.32
N THR A 178 13.32 32.90 3.08
CA THR A 178 14.39 32.46 2.18
C THR A 178 15.51 33.50 2.09
N GLY A 179 16.75 33.04 2.13
CA GLY A 179 17.94 33.90 2.08
C GLY A 179 18.40 34.45 3.45
N THR A 180 17.57 34.35 4.51
CA THR A 180 18.03 34.68 5.87
C THR A 180 18.90 33.55 6.45
N SER A 181 19.77 33.90 7.41
CA SER A 181 20.66 32.95 8.06
C SER A 181 20.26 32.72 9.51
N VAL A 182 20.30 31.46 9.95
CA VAL A 182 20.10 31.09 11.34
C VAL A 182 21.42 30.52 11.87
N SER A 183 21.92 31.13 12.95
CA SER A 183 23.22 30.76 13.53
C SER A 183 23.05 29.62 14.56
N CYS A 184 24.09 28.76 14.60
CA CYS A 184 24.36 27.85 15.67
C CYS A 184 25.80 28.08 16.12
N SER A 185 26.12 27.85 17.37
CA SER A 185 27.47 27.99 17.91
C SER A 185 28.02 26.68 18.47
N GLY A 186 29.33 26.59 18.57
CA GLY A 186 30.05 25.44 19.10
C GLY A 186 30.29 24.35 18.05
N THR A 187 30.60 23.16 18.55
CA THR A 187 30.89 21.98 17.70
C THR A 187 29.59 21.34 17.22
N VAL A 188 29.59 20.91 15.94
CA VAL A 188 28.52 20.16 15.30
C VAL A 188 29.10 19.02 14.47
N PHE A 189 28.31 18.01 14.20
CA PHE A 189 28.64 16.93 13.29
C PHE A 189 27.85 17.06 11.99
N GLU A 190 28.56 17.02 10.87
CA GLU A 190 28.01 17.02 9.51
C GLU A 190 28.17 15.63 8.93
N PRO A 191 27.06 14.86 8.71
CA PRO A 191 27.11 13.59 8.03
C PRO A 191 27.41 13.79 6.53
N ARG A 192 27.66 12.69 5.84
CA ARG A 192 27.84 12.66 4.37
C ARG A 192 26.63 13.30 3.68
N ASP A 193 26.90 13.95 2.56
CA ASP A 193 25.86 14.72 1.83
C ASP A 193 24.70 13.81 1.38
N GLU A 194 24.99 12.57 1.00
CA GLU A 194 24.02 11.57 0.51
C GLU A 194 23.06 11.02 1.58
N TYR A 195 23.26 11.36 2.86
CA TYR A 195 22.40 10.90 3.97
C TYR A 195 21.82 12.04 4.79
N LYS A 196 22.02 13.28 4.37
CA LYS A 196 21.50 14.45 5.09
C LYS A 196 19.99 14.44 5.14
N GLY A 197 19.34 14.14 4.02
CA GLY A 197 17.90 14.00 3.92
C GLY A 197 17.35 12.83 4.73
N ASP A 198 18.04 11.67 4.67
CA ASP A 198 17.71 10.50 5.48
C ASP A 198 17.64 10.85 6.98
N PHE A 199 18.67 11.54 7.49
CA PHE A 199 18.71 11.96 8.88
C PHE A 199 17.63 13.00 9.20
N ALA A 200 17.38 13.95 8.28
CA ALA A 200 16.33 14.94 8.47
C ALA A 200 14.94 14.26 8.61
N ARG A 201 14.61 13.33 7.73
CA ARG A 201 13.34 12.58 7.77
C ARG A 201 13.25 11.65 8.97
N GLY A 202 14.37 11.04 9.38
CA GLY A 202 14.49 10.28 10.62
C GLY A 202 14.19 11.13 11.87
N TYR A 203 14.72 12.37 11.91
CA TYR A 203 14.45 13.34 12.98
C TYR A 203 12.99 13.75 13.01
N PHE A 204 12.39 14.11 11.86
CA PHE A 204 10.98 14.49 11.76
C PHE A 204 10.06 13.38 12.31
N GLY A 205 10.24 12.16 11.80
CA GLY A 205 9.42 11.02 12.21
C GLY A 205 9.57 10.67 13.69
N THR A 206 10.81 10.65 14.19
CA THR A 206 11.09 10.30 15.60
C THR A 206 10.57 11.38 16.55
N MET A 207 10.84 12.64 16.27
CA MET A 207 10.43 13.74 17.13
C MET A 207 8.90 13.81 17.23
N ILE A 208 8.18 13.75 16.12
CA ILE A 208 6.71 13.76 16.14
C ILE A 208 6.17 12.54 16.87
N LYS A 209 6.67 11.34 16.55
CA LYS A 209 6.21 10.09 17.16
C LYS A 209 6.24 10.14 18.69
N TRP A 210 7.32 10.67 19.25
CA TRP A 210 7.58 10.66 20.68
C TRP A 210 7.26 11.98 21.39
N ALA A 211 6.70 12.97 20.67
CA ALA A 211 6.31 14.26 21.23
C ALA A 211 5.35 14.09 22.42
N GLY A 212 5.77 14.54 23.60
CA GLY A 212 4.99 14.46 24.84
C GLY A 212 4.99 13.11 25.55
N ASP A 213 5.47 12.02 24.94
CA ASP A 213 5.52 10.69 25.57
C ASP A 213 6.83 10.46 26.35
N TYR A 214 7.88 11.15 25.94
CA TYR A 214 9.19 11.11 26.57
C TYR A 214 9.65 12.51 26.94
N GLN A 215 10.70 12.58 27.77
CA GLN A 215 11.40 13.83 28.00
C GLN A 215 11.74 14.47 26.65
N ALA A 216 11.47 15.76 26.52
CA ALA A 216 11.82 16.53 25.32
C ALA A 216 13.32 16.34 25.01
N PHE A 217 13.64 16.26 23.72
CA PHE A 217 15.02 16.03 23.23
C PHE A 217 15.94 17.24 23.41
N THR A 218 15.82 17.96 24.51
CA THR A 218 16.41 19.29 24.70
C THR A 218 17.61 19.30 25.65
N SER A 219 18.01 18.15 26.22
CA SER A 219 19.20 18.05 27.07
C SER A 219 20.48 18.15 26.23
N ASP A 220 21.55 18.59 26.84
CA ASP A 220 22.85 18.78 26.19
C ASP A 220 22.73 19.64 24.90
N ASP A 221 23.39 19.18 23.83
CA ASP A 221 23.32 19.79 22.50
C ASP A 221 21.96 19.64 21.81
N GLY A 222 21.06 18.85 22.37
CA GLY A 222 19.71 18.66 21.84
C GLY A 222 18.90 19.97 21.77
N GLY A 223 19.15 20.89 22.74
CA GLY A 223 18.53 22.21 22.72
C GLY A 223 18.92 23.11 21.54
N LYS A 224 19.94 22.75 20.77
CA LYS A 224 20.25 23.41 19.48
C LYS A 224 19.19 23.05 18.43
N MET A 225 18.71 21.80 18.44
CA MET A 225 17.83 21.24 17.42
C MET A 225 16.36 21.22 17.83
N PHE A 226 16.08 20.93 19.09
CA PHE A 226 14.75 20.62 19.60
C PHE A 226 14.25 21.64 20.63
N SER A 227 12.92 21.78 20.68
CA SER A 227 12.17 22.58 21.63
C SER A 227 11.11 21.72 22.30
N SER A 228 10.76 22.03 23.54
CA SER A 228 9.66 21.37 24.24
C SER A 228 8.27 21.87 23.85
N ASN A 229 8.18 22.84 22.95
CA ASN A 229 6.91 23.36 22.47
C ASN A 229 6.39 22.55 21.27
N TYR A 230 5.43 21.66 21.49
CA TYR A 230 4.75 20.88 20.46
C TYR A 230 3.39 21.45 20.05
N ASN A 231 3.01 22.63 20.54
CA ASN A 231 1.66 23.15 20.37
C ASN A 231 1.54 24.25 19.31
N THR A 232 2.60 25.01 19.14
CA THR A 232 2.59 26.19 18.23
C THR A 232 3.96 26.39 17.59
N GLY A 233 4.01 27.18 16.54
CA GLY A 233 5.24 27.60 15.89
C GLY A 233 5.94 26.44 15.20
N SER A 234 7.16 26.13 15.63
CA SER A 234 8.02 25.11 15.01
C SER A 234 7.76 23.69 15.50
N PHE A 235 6.70 23.45 16.25
CA PHE A 235 6.25 22.10 16.65
C PHE A 235 7.40 21.17 17.05
N GLY A 236 8.10 21.47 18.14
CA GLY A 236 9.15 20.60 18.69
C GLY A 236 10.55 20.81 18.13
N LEU A 237 10.73 21.69 17.14
CA LEU A 237 12.04 22.09 16.64
C LEU A 237 12.41 23.51 17.09
N THR A 238 13.70 23.82 17.13
CA THR A 238 14.19 25.21 17.18
C THR A 238 14.17 25.84 15.80
N LYS A 239 14.36 27.15 15.70
CA LYS A 239 14.57 27.80 14.39
C LYS A 239 15.76 27.22 13.63
N TYR A 240 16.85 26.90 14.34
CA TYR A 240 18.02 26.26 13.74
C TYR A 240 17.68 24.84 13.26
N GLY A 241 16.98 24.05 14.09
CA GLY A 241 16.54 22.71 13.71
C GLY A 241 15.67 22.73 12.45
N VAL A 242 14.69 23.62 12.35
CA VAL A 242 13.86 23.79 11.14
C VAL A 242 14.73 24.17 9.94
N ALA A 243 15.59 25.20 10.07
CA ALA A 243 16.41 25.66 8.97
C ALA A 243 17.33 24.56 8.41
N LEU A 244 18.01 23.84 9.32
CA LEU A 244 18.92 22.77 8.94
C LEU A 244 18.20 21.57 8.32
N LEU A 245 17.21 21.02 9.03
CA LEU A 245 16.54 19.80 8.60
C LEU A 245 15.71 19.99 7.33
N MET A 246 15.03 21.13 7.17
CA MET A 246 14.32 21.44 5.92
C MET A 246 15.28 21.66 4.75
N LYS A 247 16.44 22.29 4.99
CA LYS A 247 17.49 22.41 3.96
C LYS A 247 17.97 21.03 3.52
N TRP A 248 18.34 20.17 4.45
CA TRP A 248 18.83 18.83 4.16
C TRP A 248 17.79 17.96 3.47
N HIS A 249 16.55 18.01 3.96
CA HIS A 249 15.41 17.30 3.38
C HIS A 249 15.18 17.67 1.89
N ARG A 250 15.35 18.95 1.54
CA ARG A 250 15.20 19.45 0.17
C ARG A 250 16.41 19.16 -0.72
N GLN A 251 17.62 19.14 -0.14
CA GLN A 251 18.86 18.94 -0.88
C GLN A 251 19.16 17.48 -1.17
N ASP A 252 18.72 16.59 -0.31
CA ASP A 252 18.89 15.15 -0.39
C ASP A 252 17.52 14.49 -0.39
N PRO A 253 16.90 14.33 -1.60
CA PRO A 253 15.57 13.77 -1.74
C PRO A 253 15.56 12.26 -1.48
N ILE A 254 14.34 11.70 -1.41
CA ILE A 254 14.13 10.28 -1.12
C ILE A 254 14.90 9.40 -2.09
N SER A 255 15.63 8.43 -1.55
CA SER A 255 16.32 7.39 -2.28
C SER A 255 15.58 6.05 -2.20
N GLN A 256 15.89 5.11 -3.13
CA GLN A 256 15.36 3.75 -3.06
C GLN A 256 15.71 3.06 -1.73
N LYS A 257 16.91 3.32 -1.19
CA LYS A 257 17.33 2.88 0.15
C LYS A 257 16.33 3.26 1.22
N GLU A 258 15.82 4.49 1.21
CA GLU A 258 14.87 4.95 2.23
C GLU A 258 13.50 4.30 2.07
N ILE A 259 13.04 4.11 0.83
CA ILE A 259 11.80 3.37 0.53
C ILE A 259 11.91 1.94 1.08
N ASP A 260 12.99 1.24 0.74
CA ASP A 260 13.21 -0.14 1.18
C ASP A 260 13.36 -0.22 2.70
N ARG A 261 14.07 0.76 3.28
CA ARG A 261 14.21 0.88 4.73
C ARG A 261 12.87 1.10 5.40
N ASN A 262 12.01 1.98 4.90
CA ASN A 262 10.69 2.26 5.46
C ASN A 262 9.76 1.03 5.40
N ASN A 263 9.84 0.25 4.31
CA ASN A 263 9.16 -1.04 4.18
C ASN A 263 9.69 -2.05 5.20
N GLY A 264 11.01 -2.19 5.32
CA GLY A 264 11.65 -3.04 6.31
C GLY A 264 11.33 -2.64 7.77
N ILE A 265 11.16 -1.35 8.03
CA ILE A 265 10.70 -0.84 9.34
C ILE A 265 9.27 -1.32 9.61
N GLN A 266 8.37 -1.24 8.64
CA GLN A 266 7.01 -1.76 8.82
C GLN A 266 6.99 -3.26 9.06
N GLU A 267 7.81 -4.04 8.35
CA GLU A 267 7.94 -5.49 8.58
C GLU A 267 8.44 -5.85 9.98
N THR A 268 9.31 -5.03 10.56
CA THR A 268 9.97 -5.30 11.84
C THR A 268 9.27 -4.60 13.00
N GLN A 269 9.17 -3.28 12.95
CA GLN A 269 8.63 -2.43 14.01
C GLN A 269 7.12 -2.17 13.86
N GLY A 270 6.57 -2.28 12.64
CA GLY A 270 5.13 -2.26 12.33
C GLY A 270 4.54 -0.92 11.95
N ASN A 271 5.30 0.15 12.01
CA ASN A 271 4.89 1.50 11.64
C ASN A 271 5.74 2.05 10.49
N ARG A 272 5.30 3.15 9.89
CA ARG A 272 5.95 3.82 8.77
C ARG A 272 6.33 5.25 9.14
N ASN A 273 7.38 5.75 8.49
CA ASN A 273 7.74 7.16 8.56
C ASN A 273 7.01 7.92 7.43
N PRO A 274 6.05 8.79 7.76
CA PRO A 274 5.25 9.50 6.75
C PRO A 274 6.08 10.49 5.91
N PHE A 275 7.22 10.95 6.40
CA PHE A 275 8.10 11.87 5.66
C PHE A 275 8.96 11.18 4.59
N ILE A 276 8.93 9.83 4.57
CA ILE A 276 9.45 9.03 3.47
C ILE A 276 8.33 8.72 2.48
N ASP A 277 7.15 8.32 2.96
CA ASP A 277 6.03 7.99 2.08
C ASP A 277 5.46 9.21 1.35
N TYR A 278 5.37 10.35 2.05
CA TYR A 278 4.91 11.65 1.54
C TYR A 278 5.94 12.74 1.89
N PRO A 279 7.04 12.86 1.15
CA PRO A 279 8.11 13.80 1.51
C PRO A 279 7.64 15.25 1.66
N TYR A 280 6.73 15.67 0.80
CA TYR A 280 6.20 17.04 0.82
C TYR A 280 5.37 17.39 2.06
N LEU A 281 5.00 16.39 2.88
CA LEU A 281 4.31 16.59 4.15
C LEU A 281 5.11 17.50 5.11
N ALA A 282 6.45 17.47 5.03
CA ALA A 282 7.31 18.33 5.85
C ALA A 282 7.06 19.84 5.59
N GLU A 283 6.69 20.19 4.35
CA GLU A 283 6.38 21.59 3.98
C GLU A 283 5.13 22.11 4.68
N TYR A 284 4.12 21.26 4.94
CA TYR A 284 2.90 21.62 5.64
C TYR A 284 3.09 21.84 7.15
N ILE A 285 4.17 21.28 7.71
CA ILE A 285 4.44 21.41 9.14
C ILE A 285 5.49 22.48 9.41
N TRP A 286 6.59 22.53 8.62
CA TRP A 286 7.74 23.42 8.90
C TRP A 286 8.18 24.29 7.71
N GLY A 287 7.67 24.05 6.52
CA GLY A 287 8.13 24.69 5.30
C GLY A 287 7.18 25.74 4.75
N GLU A 288 7.11 25.80 3.42
CA GLU A 288 6.38 26.84 2.69
C GLU A 288 4.86 26.76 2.83
N LYS A 289 4.33 25.56 3.12
CA LYS A 289 2.91 25.29 3.33
C LYS A 289 2.51 25.27 4.81
N ALA A 290 3.41 25.70 5.71
CA ALA A 290 3.15 25.64 7.14
C ALA A 290 1.89 26.39 7.54
N GLY A 291 0.94 25.65 8.15
CA GLY A 291 -0.37 26.19 8.55
C GLY A 291 -1.46 26.12 7.48
N GLU A 292 -1.16 25.77 6.25
CA GLU A 292 -2.16 25.49 5.23
C GLU A 292 -2.89 24.17 5.54
N THR A 293 -4.13 24.06 5.04
CA THR A 293 -4.91 22.84 5.16
C THR A 293 -4.40 21.82 4.16
N LEU A 294 -4.05 20.63 4.66
CA LEU A 294 -3.60 19.53 3.83
C LEU A 294 -4.77 18.92 3.05
N ASN A 295 -4.63 18.86 1.73
CA ASN A 295 -5.40 17.95 0.90
C ASN A 295 -4.46 16.80 0.49
N LEU A 296 -4.76 15.59 0.93
CA LEU A 296 -3.89 14.43 0.70
C LEU A 296 -3.73 14.10 -0.80
N ALA A 297 -4.75 14.40 -1.59
CA ALA A 297 -4.72 14.22 -3.04
C ALA A 297 -3.72 15.13 -3.76
N ASP A 298 -3.30 16.25 -3.12
CA ASP A 298 -2.28 17.15 -3.68
C ASP A 298 -0.84 16.66 -3.42
N LEU A 299 -0.69 15.60 -2.63
CA LEU A 299 0.61 15.00 -2.34
C LEU A 299 0.85 13.78 -3.23
N ILE A 300 2.03 13.69 -3.80
CA ILE A 300 2.51 12.44 -4.41
C ILE A 300 3.31 11.63 -3.40
N THR A 301 3.19 10.33 -3.48
CA THR A 301 4.00 9.41 -2.68
C THR A 301 5.38 9.23 -3.30
N ALA A 302 6.35 8.78 -2.50
CA ALA A 302 7.67 8.38 -3.02
C ALA A 302 7.62 7.18 -3.99
N TYR A 303 6.47 6.51 -4.10
CA TYR A 303 6.22 5.38 -5.02
C TYR A 303 5.58 5.82 -6.34
N ASP A 304 5.22 7.07 -6.46
CA ASP A 304 4.60 7.64 -7.66
C ASP A 304 5.64 7.76 -8.77
N SER A 305 5.26 7.39 -9.99
CA SER A 305 6.15 7.45 -11.16
C SER A 305 6.64 8.85 -11.51
N ARG A 306 5.94 9.89 -11.04
CA ARG A 306 6.35 11.29 -11.15
C ARG A 306 7.46 11.66 -10.17
N PHE A 307 7.68 10.84 -9.12
CA PHE A 307 8.71 11.07 -8.14
C PHE A 307 10.04 10.52 -8.64
N VAL A 308 11.01 11.39 -8.87
CA VAL A 308 12.34 11.00 -9.36
C VAL A 308 13.27 10.82 -8.15
N LEU A 309 13.57 9.56 -7.85
CA LEU A 309 14.43 9.19 -6.72
C LEU A 309 15.85 9.75 -6.89
N GLY A 310 16.38 10.29 -5.79
CA GLY A 310 17.75 10.82 -5.75
C GLY A 310 17.95 12.16 -6.48
N GLU A 311 16.91 12.77 -7.06
CA GLU A 311 17.01 14.09 -7.66
C GLU A 311 16.59 15.19 -6.69
N SER A 312 17.32 16.32 -6.68
CA SER A 312 17.13 17.43 -5.73
C SER A 312 15.76 18.11 -5.81
N ASN A 313 15.05 17.97 -6.91
CA ASN A 313 13.69 18.47 -7.12
C ASN A 313 12.64 17.36 -7.17
N GLY A 314 13.02 16.12 -6.92
CA GLY A 314 12.14 14.95 -7.06
C GLY A 314 10.88 15.07 -6.20
N TYR A 315 11.03 15.32 -4.90
CA TYR A 315 9.89 15.43 -4.01
C TYR A 315 9.05 16.72 -4.22
N LEU A 316 9.61 17.72 -4.89
CA LEU A 316 8.91 18.97 -5.22
C LEU A 316 8.07 18.85 -6.49
N LYS A 317 8.28 17.81 -7.32
CA LYS A 317 7.46 17.60 -8.54
C LYS A 317 5.97 17.41 -8.25
N GLY A 318 5.63 16.91 -7.09
CA GLY A 318 4.23 16.76 -6.68
C GLY A 318 3.73 17.88 -5.78
N GLY A 319 4.62 18.74 -5.33
CA GLY A 319 4.33 19.93 -4.57
C GLY A 319 4.56 21.14 -5.47
N SER A 320 3.52 21.69 -6.00
CA SER A 320 3.36 23.08 -6.45
C SER A 320 4.60 23.92 -6.84
N THR A 321 5.61 23.34 -7.52
CA THR A 321 6.53 24.08 -8.37
C THR A 321 6.22 23.84 -9.85
N VAL A 322 5.04 23.32 -10.14
CA VAL A 322 4.44 23.54 -11.44
C VAL A 322 4.25 25.05 -11.52
N ASP A 323 4.87 25.68 -12.48
CA ASP A 323 4.57 27.07 -12.83
C ASP A 323 3.03 27.16 -12.84
N PRO A 324 2.39 27.92 -11.94
CA PRO A 324 0.94 27.97 -11.89
C PRO A 324 0.30 28.48 -13.17
N GLU A 325 1.11 28.82 -14.17
CA GLU A 325 0.69 29.28 -15.48
C GLU A 325 0.72 28.20 -16.57
N THR A 326 1.41 27.04 -16.38
CA THR A 326 1.39 25.96 -17.38
C THR A 326 0.13 25.12 -17.24
N LYS A 327 -0.88 25.47 -18.01
CA LYS A 327 -2.12 24.68 -18.12
C LYS A 327 -2.03 23.69 -19.25
N CYS A 328 -2.33 22.45 -18.97
CA CYS A 328 -2.53 21.41 -19.96
C CYS A 328 -4.00 21.37 -20.39
N THR A 329 -4.23 21.29 -21.67
CA THR A 329 -5.57 21.14 -22.24
C THR A 329 -5.89 19.67 -22.43
N ILE A 330 -7.08 19.25 -22.00
CA ILE A 330 -7.61 17.91 -22.22
C ILE A 330 -8.71 17.98 -23.26
N THR A 331 -8.53 17.21 -24.32
CA THR A 331 -9.53 17.08 -25.39
C THR A 331 -10.16 15.69 -25.34
N TRP A 332 -11.47 15.63 -25.22
CA TRP A 332 -12.22 14.38 -25.25
C TRP A 332 -12.84 14.21 -26.63
N LEU A 333 -12.64 13.06 -27.25
CA LEU A 333 -13.15 12.77 -28.59
C LEU A 333 -14.08 11.55 -28.58
N VAL A 334 -15.25 11.71 -29.20
CA VAL A 334 -16.16 10.62 -29.56
C VAL A 334 -16.35 10.64 -31.06
N ASN A 335 -16.10 9.55 -31.74
CA ASN A 335 -16.13 9.46 -33.20
C ASN A 335 -15.19 10.48 -33.90
N GLY A 336 -14.13 10.90 -33.24
CA GLY A 336 -13.21 11.91 -33.75
C GLY A 336 -13.65 13.36 -33.54
N GLU A 337 -14.84 13.60 -33.03
CA GLU A 337 -15.39 14.93 -32.73
C GLU A 337 -15.25 15.27 -31.24
N VAL A 338 -15.05 16.56 -30.92
CA VAL A 338 -14.92 17.03 -29.54
C VAL A 338 -16.21 16.78 -28.75
N TYR A 339 -16.06 16.16 -27.59
CA TYR A 339 -17.16 15.72 -26.74
C TYR A 339 -17.07 16.35 -25.35
N THR A 340 -18.05 17.16 -24.97
CA THR A 340 -18.07 17.93 -23.72
C THR A 340 -19.30 17.63 -22.84
N THR A 341 -20.05 16.59 -23.17
CA THR A 341 -21.27 16.21 -22.41
C THR A 341 -20.90 15.81 -20.99
N GLY A 342 -21.59 16.38 -19.99
CA GLY A 342 -21.30 16.16 -18.56
C GLY A 342 -20.32 17.15 -17.96
N ASN A 343 -19.91 18.19 -18.69
CA ASN A 343 -18.92 19.19 -18.27
C ASN A 343 -17.63 18.55 -17.74
N PRO A 344 -16.92 17.78 -18.58
CA PRO A 344 -15.69 17.11 -18.18
C PRO A 344 -14.57 18.11 -17.87
N THR A 345 -13.58 17.65 -17.14
CA THR A 345 -12.32 18.39 -16.97
C THR A 345 -11.67 18.62 -18.34
N THR A 346 -11.49 19.87 -18.76
CA THR A 346 -10.86 20.23 -20.04
C THR A 346 -9.55 20.95 -19.89
N THR A 347 -9.20 21.34 -18.67
CA THR A 347 -7.92 21.97 -18.33
C THR A 347 -7.51 21.56 -16.93
N VAL A 348 -6.24 21.23 -16.78
CA VAL A 348 -5.59 21.00 -15.49
C VAL A 348 -4.23 21.69 -15.49
N ASN A 349 -3.64 21.92 -14.34
CA ASN A 349 -2.22 22.27 -14.29
C ASN A 349 -1.37 21.07 -14.72
N GLU A 350 -0.17 21.30 -15.24
CA GLU A 350 0.78 20.24 -15.54
C GLU A 350 0.99 19.33 -14.31
N GLY A 351 0.84 18.02 -14.49
CA GLY A 351 0.83 17.03 -13.40
C GLY A 351 -0.49 16.94 -12.63
N GLY A 352 -1.53 17.64 -13.05
CA GLY A 352 -2.85 17.58 -12.45
C GLY A 352 -3.66 16.36 -12.90
N VAL A 353 -4.71 16.05 -12.12
CA VAL A 353 -5.59 14.89 -12.34
C VAL A 353 -6.91 15.30 -12.98
N VAL A 354 -7.49 14.38 -13.73
CA VAL A 354 -8.86 14.51 -14.25
C VAL A 354 -9.83 14.34 -13.09
N SER A 355 -10.60 15.36 -12.76
CA SER A 355 -11.59 15.29 -11.66
C SER A 355 -12.99 14.91 -12.12
N VAL A 356 -13.32 15.17 -13.38
CA VAL A 356 -14.65 14.87 -13.96
C VAL A 356 -14.47 14.29 -15.35
N LEU A 357 -14.96 13.09 -15.57
CA LEU A 357 -15.04 12.47 -16.90
C LEU A 357 -16.26 12.99 -17.68
N PRO A 358 -16.21 12.94 -19.03
CA PRO A 358 -17.42 13.12 -19.79
C PRO A 358 -18.49 12.09 -19.43
N THR A 359 -19.77 12.46 -19.54
CA THR A 359 -20.84 11.47 -19.50
C THR A 359 -20.58 10.40 -20.54
N ALA A 360 -20.67 9.12 -20.15
CA ALA A 360 -20.46 8.00 -21.08
C ALA A 360 -21.29 8.19 -22.37
N PRO A 361 -20.67 8.12 -23.55
CA PRO A 361 -21.40 8.22 -24.80
C PRO A 361 -22.44 7.09 -24.90
N LYS A 362 -23.60 7.39 -25.46
CA LYS A 362 -24.65 6.39 -25.64
C LYS A 362 -24.20 5.34 -26.66
N SER A 363 -24.30 4.09 -26.29
CA SER A 363 -24.17 2.95 -27.20
C SER A 363 -25.42 2.81 -28.10
N CYS A 364 -25.25 2.23 -29.27
CA CYS A 364 -26.38 2.03 -30.20
C CYS A 364 -27.31 0.92 -29.75
N ASP A 365 -26.80 -0.10 -29.10
CA ASP A 365 -27.54 -1.08 -28.32
C ASP A 365 -26.68 -1.58 -27.15
N GLU A 366 -27.32 -2.22 -26.17
CA GLU A 366 -26.68 -2.63 -24.91
C GLU A 366 -25.73 -3.82 -25.08
N ILE A 367 -25.66 -4.44 -26.25
CA ILE A 367 -24.90 -5.67 -26.48
C ILE A 367 -23.81 -5.50 -27.54
N SER A 368 -24.06 -4.79 -28.64
CA SER A 368 -23.19 -4.79 -29.82
C SER A 368 -22.17 -3.64 -29.91
N ASN A 369 -22.36 -2.53 -29.21
CA ASN A 369 -21.44 -1.40 -29.18
C ASN A 369 -21.45 -0.72 -27.81
N GLN A 370 -20.74 -1.28 -26.84
CA GLN A 370 -20.69 -0.72 -25.49
C GLN A 370 -19.52 0.24 -25.35
N PHE A 371 -19.77 1.42 -24.78
CA PHE A 371 -18.68 2.26 -24.31
C PHE A 371 -17.96 1.59 -23.14
N VAL A 372 -16.63 1.40 -23.25
CA VAL A 372 -15.82 0.72 -22.25
C VAL A 372 -14.83 1.64 -21.52
N GLY A 373 -14.56 2.81 -22.06
CA GLY A 373 -13.67 3.77 -21.41
C GLY A 373 -13.02 4.75 -22.37
N TRP A 374 -12.04 5.47 -21.84
CA TRP A 374 -11.23 6.47 -22.52
C TRP A 374 -9.78 5.98 -22.62
N SER A 375 -9.07 6.33 -23.69
CA SER A 375 -7.67 5.99 -23.92
C SER A 375 -6.97 7.12 -24.68
N GLU A 376 -5.70 7.36 -24.41
CA GLU A 376 -4.86 8.23 -25.24
C GLU A 376 -4.57 7.58 -26.59
N TYR A 377 -4.63 6.25 -26.65
CA TYR A 377 -4.36 5.52 -27.87
C TYR A 377 -5.53 5.64 -28.86
N ALA A 378 -5.27 6.28 -29.99
CA ALA A 378 -6.24 6.38 -31.09
C ALA A 378 -6.28 5.07 -31.88
N ILE A 379 -7.20 4.16 -31.55
CA ILE A 379 -7.39 2.92 -32.29
C ILE A 379 -7.67 3.24 -33.78
N SER A 380 -6.86 2.71 -34.71
CA SER A 380 -7.06 2.85 -36.13
C SER A 380 -7.86 1.65 -36.68
N GLY A 381 -9.19 1.78 -36.78
CA GLY A 381 -10.06 0.69 -37.21
C GLY A 381 -10.58 -0.17 -36.07
N ILE A 382 -10.61 -1.49 -36.25
CA ILE A 382 -11.07 -2.48 -35.30
C ILE A 382 -9.87 -3.33 -34.85
N THR A 383 -9.77 -3.63 -33.57
CA THR A 383 -8.70 -4.46 -33.00
C THR A 383 -9.24 -5.42 -31.93
N ASP A 384 -8.62 -6.58 -31.78
CA ASP A 384 -8.92 -7.55 -30.73
C ASP A 384 -8.18 -7.20 -29.40
N ASN A 385 -7.30 -6.20 -29.43
CA ASN A 385 -6.52 -5.80 -28.28
C ASN A 385 -7.16 -4.61 -27.58
N ILE A 386 -7.49 -4.77 -26.31
CA ILE A 386 -7.91 -3.67 -25.46
C ILE A 386 -6.72 -2.73 -25.21
N PRO A 387 -6.89 -1.39 -25.32
CA PRO A 387 -5.83 -0.45 -24.96
C PRO A 387 -5.38 -0.66 -23.50
N THR A 388 -4.08 -0.67 -23.27
CA THR A 388 -3.49 -0.89 -21.93
C THR A 388 -3.64 0.32 -21.01
N ASP A 389 -3.91 1.49 -21.58
CA ASP A 389 -4.16 2.78 -20.91
C ASP A 389 -5.66 3.10 -20.75
N LEU A 390 -6.52 2.10 -20.95
CA LEU A 390 -7.98 2.29 -20.86
C LEU A 390 -8.41 2.59 -19.43
N PHE A 391 -9.18 3.64 -19.22
CA PHE A 391 -9.78 3.99 -17.94
C PHE A 391 -11.25 4.39 -18.09
N SER A 392 -12.03 4.17 -17.04
CA SER A 392 -13.47 4.46 -17.02
C SER A 392 -13.94 5.25 -15.78
N THR A 393 -13.03 5.50 -14.85
CA THR A 393 -13.26 6.35 -13.67
C THR A 393 -12.23 7.47 -13.62
N ALA A 394 -12.54 8.55 -12.93
CA ALA A 394 -11.60 9.67 -12.76
C ALA A 394 -10.36 9.25 -11.94
N ASP A 395 -10.55 8.32 -11.01
CA ASP A 395 -9.46 7.82 -10.15
C ASP A 395 -8.45 6.95 -10.93
N ASP A 396 -8.86 6.35 -12.04
CA ASP A 396 -8.01 5.53 -12.92
C ASP A 396 -7.43 6.35 -14.09
N ALA A 397 -7.82 7.62 -14.24
CA ALA A 397 -7.31 8.48 -15.31
C ALA A 397 -5.83 8.79 -15.09
N PRO A 398 -5.02 8.86 -16.16
CA PRO A 398 -3.61 9.22 -16.03
C PRO A 398 -3.43 10.67 -15.60
N ASP A 399 -2.31 10.95 -14.96
CA ASP A 399 -1.90 12.32 -14.65
C ASP A 399 -1.55 13.10 -15.93
N ILE A 400 -2.01 14.32 -16.02
CA ILE A 400 -1.89 15.13 -17.23
C ILE A 400 -0.63 15.98 -17.17
N THR A 401 0.43 15.56 -17.83
CA THR A 401 1.73 16.25 -17.87
C THR A 401 1.94 17.12 -19.12
N GLN A 402 1.03 17.03 -20.10
CA GLN A 402 1.04 17.78 -21.34
C GLN A 402 -0.38 17.90 -21.92
N ASN A 403 -0.55 18.65 -23.01
CA ASN A 403 -1.83 18.66 -23.71
C ASN A 403 -2.15 17.24 -24.17
N THR A 404 -3.27 16.69 -23.73
CA THR A 404 -3.64 15.29 -23.91
C THR A 404 -4.98 15.17 -24.62
N THR A 405 -5.10 14.18 -25.49
CA THR A 405 -6.35 13.85 -26.17
C THR A 405 -6.78 12.45 -25.80
N PHE A 406 -7.97 12.29 -25.26
CA PHE A 406 -8.58 11.01 -24.97
C PHE A 406 -9.65 10.66 -26.00
N HIS A 407 -9.62 9.42 -26.46
CA HIS A 407 -10.58 8.85 -27.39
C HIS A 407 -11.53 7.90 -26.67
N ALA A 408 -12.81 8.03 -26.91
CA ALA A 408 -13.78 7.04 -26.45
C ALA A 408 -13.50 5.69 -27.12
N VAL A 409 -13.51 4.62 -26.31
CA VAL A 409 -13.32 3.25 -26.79
C VAL A 409 -14.64 2.50 -26.64
N PHE A 410 -15.05 1.81 -27.71
CA PHE A 410 -16.24 0.99 -27.76
C PHE A 410 -15.85 -0.46 -28.00
N ALA A 411 -16.49 -1.37 -27.25
CA ALA A 411 -16.38 -2.80 -27.45
C ALA A 411 -17.57 -3.31 -28.27
N GLN A 412 -17.30 -4.14 -29.25
CA GLN A 412 -18.28 -4.84 -30.05
C GLN A 412 -18.12 -6.35 -29.83
N LEU A 413 -19.21 -7.04 -29.55
CA LEU A 413 -19.20 -8.50 -29.44
C LEU A 413 -18.94 -9.12 -30.82
N SER A 414 -18.02 -10.08 -30.89
CA SER A 414 -17.77 -10.85 -32.12
C SER A 414 -18.97 -11.73 -32.44
N GLU A 415 -19.43 -11.70 -33.69
CA GLU A 415 -20.61 -12.47 -34.17
C GLU A 415 -20.43 -14.00 -34.14
N ASP A 416 -19.23 -14.50 -33.87
CA ASP A 416 -18.90 -15.94 -34.04
C ASP A 416 -19.00 -16.75 -32.73
N ILE A 417 -19.55 -16.22 -31.62
CA ILE A 417 -19.59 -16.96 -30.37
C ILE A 417 -21.03 -17.20 -29.93
N THR A 418 -21.49 -18.43 -30.06
CA THR A 418 -22.62 -18.95 -29.30
C THR A 418 -22.19 -19.11 -27.84
N PRO A 419 -22.74 -18.33 -26.88
CA PRO A 419 -22.41 -18.49 -25.47
C PRO A 419 -22.81 -19.89 -24.98
N SER A 420 -21.88 -20.61 -24.39
CA SER A 420 -22.20 -21.84 -23.68
C SER A 420 -22.41 -21.53 -22.19
N GLY A 421 -23.59 -21.03 -21.83
CA GLY A 421 -24.02 -20.84 -20.44
C GLY A 421 -23.71 -19.46 -19.87
N ASP A 422 -24.57 -19.03 -18.93
CA ASP A 422 -24.36 -17.80 -18.14
C ASP A 422 -23.30 -18.02 -17.04
N PRO A 423 -22.49 -17.00 -16.68
CA PRO A 423 -21.67 -17.06 -15.48
C PRO A 423 -22.58 -17.27 -14.28
N MET A 424 -22.30 -18.28 -13.49
CA MET A 424 -23.14 -18.67 -12.38
C MET A 424 -22.32 -18.90 -11.11
N THR A 425 -22.78 -18.31 -10.01
CA THR A 425 -22.29 -18.64 -8.68
C THR A 425 -23.32 -19.50 -7.97
N TYR A 426 -22.96 -20.70 -7.59
CA TYR A 426 -23.79 -21.58 -6.75
C TYR A 426 -23.45 -21.32 -5.29
N LEU A 427 -24.43 -20.90 -4.51
CA LEU A 427 -24.26 -20.60 -3.09
C LEU A 427 -25.14 -21.53 -2.24
N LEU A 428 -24.52 -22.22 -1.30
CA LEU A 428 -25.18 -22.95 -0.23
C LEU A 428 -24.91 -22.25 1.10
N THR A 429 -25.95 -21.93 1.86
CA THR A 429 -25.81 -21.40 3.23
C THR A 429 -26.72 -22.13 4.21
N MET A 430 -26.51 -21.94 5.51
CA MET A 430 -27.38 -22.52 6.55
C MET A 430 -28.84 -22.10 6.42
N ASN A 431 -29.11 -20.96 5.76
CA ASN A 431 -30.45 -20.39 5.58
C ASN A 431 -31.03 -20.60 4.18
N ASP A 432 -30.18 -20.95 3.21
CA ASP A 432 -30.57 -21.18 1.83
C ASP A 432 -29.89 -22.44 1.28
N THR A 433 -30.69 -23.43 0.95
CA THR A 433 -30.27 -24.73 0.42
C THR A 433 -30.92 -25.04 -0.94
N GLU A 434 -31.55 -24.04 -1.58
CA GLU A 434 -32.16 -24.21 -2.89
C GLU A 434 -31.10 -24.63 -3.93
N GLY A 435 -31.45 -25.55 -4.80
CA GLY A 435 -30.54 -26.10 -5.81
C GLY A 435 -29.57 -27.16 -5.27
N TRP A 436 -29.58 -27.48 -3.97
CA TRP A 436 -28.68 -28.44 -3.35
C TRP A 436 -29.38 -29.65 -2.74
N THR A 437 -28.75 -30.81 -2.82
CA THR A 437 -29.14 -32.03 -2.12
C THR A 437 -28.20 -32.25 -0.96
N LEU A 438 -28.72 -32.30 0.26
CA LEU A 438 -27.98 -32.57 1.49
C LEU A 438 -28.39 -33.93 2.03
N SER A 439 -27.45 -34.85 2.17
CA SER A 439 -27.72 -36.22 2.58
C SER A 439 -26.80 -36.69 3.72
N GLY A 440 -27.40 -37.26 4.75
CA GLY A 440 -26.66 -37.91 5.86
C GLY A 440 -25.85 -36.96 6.76
N LEU A 441 -26.01 -35.67 6.63
CA LEU A 441 -25.32 -34.64 7.44
C LEU A 441 -25.90 -34.57 8.85
N ILE A 442 -25.05 -34.25 9.83
CA ILE A 442 -25.53 -33.84 11.16
C ILE A 442 -25.59 -32.33 11.20
N LYS A 443 -26.81 -31.78 11.33
CA LYS A 443 -27.04 -30.33 11.38
C LYS A 443 -27.17 -29.84 12.82
N ASP A 444 -26.46 -28.77 13.17
CA ASP A 444 -26.73 -27.96 14.35
C ASP A 444 -27.10 -26.50 13.96
N SER A 445 -27.19 -25.58 14.92
CA SER A 445 -27.63 -24.22 14.65
C SER A 445 -26.64 -23.36 13.84
N LYS A 446 -25.39 -23.82 13.66
CA LYS A 446 -24.32 -23.01 13.08
C LYS A 446 -23.60 -23.68 11.91
N HIS A 447 -23.75 -24.99 11.73
CA HIS A 447 -23.03 -25.74 10.70
C HIS A 447 -23.62 -27.13 10.44
N TRP A 448 -23.25 -27.71 9.29
CA TRP A 448 -23.40 -29.13 8.99
C TRP A 448 -22.10 -29.87 9.24
N ARG A 449 -22.17 -31.08 9.78
CA ARG A 449 -21.03 -31.99 9.90
C ARG A 449 -21.09 -33.06 8.84
N MET A 450 -20.00 -33.23 8.09
CA MET A 450 -19.87 -34.29 7.07
C MET A 450 -19.38 -35.57 7.71
N VAL A 451 -20.29 -36.44 8.10
CA VAL A 451 -20.05 -37.74 8.72
C VAL A 451 -20.02 -38.85 7.67
N THR A 452 -19.78 -40.09 8.11
CA THR A 452 -19.72 -41.27 7.19
C THR A 452 -20.95 -41.35 6.29
N ASN A 453 -20.72 -41.54 4.99
CA ASN A 453 -21.73 -41.61 3.93
C ASN A 453 -22.56 -40.35 3.71
N SER A 454 -22.20 -39.21 4.32
CA SER A 454 -22.85 -37.93 4.02
C SER A 454 -22.27 -37.29 2.77
N TYR A 455 -23.11 -36.52 2.09
CA TYR A 455 -22.69 -35.67 0.96
C TYR A 455 -23.55 -34.44 0.81
N ILE A 456 -23.00 -33.45 0.09
CA ILE A 456 -23.68 -32.29 -0.43
C ILE A 456 -23.50 -32.31 -1.95
N GLU A 457 -24.57 -32.17 -2.70
CA GLU A 457 -24.54 -32.27 -4.16
C GLU A 457 -25.37 -31.19 -4.81
N LEU A 458 -24.83 -30.55 -5.84
CA LEU A 458 -25.58 -29.65 -6.69
C LEU A 458 -26.62 -30.43 -7.49
N GLN A 459 -27.85 -29.93 -7.58
CA GLN A 459 -28.95 -30.68 -8.25
C GLN A 459 -28.79 -30.67 -9.77
N GLU A 460 -28.21 -29.63 -10.35
CA GLU A 460 -27.93 -29.56 -11.79
C GLU A 460 -26.55 -30.12 -12.14
N GLU A 461 -26.38 -30.45 -13.40
CA GLU A 461 -25.10 -30.89 -13.96
C GLU A 461 -24.30 -29.69 -14.44
N ILE A 462 -22.99 -29.69 -14.16
CA ILE A 462 -22.06 -28.63 -14.56
C ILE A 462 -20.88 -29.19 -15.32
N ASP A 463 -20.19 -28.33 -16.07
CA ASP A 463 -18.91 -28.63 -16.68
C ASP A 463 -17.79 -28.18 -15.74
N ALA A 464 -16.98 -29.11 -15.24
CA ALA A 464 -15.88 -28.84 -14.33
C ALA A 464 -14.83 -27.90 -14.90
N SER A 465 -14.69 -27.82 -16.23
CA SER A 465 -13.76 -26.89 -16.88
C SER A 465 -14.11 -25.42 -16.67
N GLN A 466 -15.36 -25.17 -16.28
CA GLN A 466 -15.89 -23.82 -16.03
C GLN A 466 -15.73 -23.39 -14.56
N ILE A 467 -15.37 -24.28 -13.64
CA ILE A 467 -15.15 -23.90 -12.23
C ILE A 467 -13.91 -23.01 -12.12
N GLN A 468 -14.06 -21.81 -11.60
CA GLN A 468 -12.94 -20.92 -11.31
C GLN A 468 -12.40 -21.13 -9.92
N TYR A 469 -13.27 -21.11 -8.91
CA TYR A 469 -12.91 -21.40 -7.52
C TYR A 469 -14.08 -22.01 -6.73
N VAL A 470 -13.70 -22.64 -5.64
CA VAL A 470 -14.61 -23.16 -4.64
C VAL A 470 -14.20 -22.61 -3.29
N ILE A 471 -15.12 -21.95 -2.59
CA ILE A 471 -14.92 -21.43 -1.24
C ILE A 471 -15.79 -22.23 -0.28
N ILE A 472 -15.21 -22.76 0.79
CA ILE A 472 -15.96 -23.46 1.83
C ILE A 472 -15.66 -22.80 3.18
N ASN A 473 -16.69 -22.24 3.82
CA ASN A 473 -16.58 -21.79 5.20
C ASN A 473 -16.68 -23.01 6.12
N MET A 474 -15.54 -23.49 6.63
CA MET A 474 -15.46 -24.73 7.38
C MET A 474 -14.48 -24.70 8.55
N ARG A 475 -14.54 -25.76 9.40
CA ARG A 475 -13.64 -26.00 10.51
C ARG A 475 -13.40 -27.48 10.74
N THR A 476 -12.38 -27.83 11.54
CA THR A 476 -12.25 -29.18 12.08
C THR A 476 -13.30 -29.43 13.17
N TYR A 477 -13.87 -30.64 13.23
CA TYR A 477 -14.79 -31.05 14.27
C TYR A 477 -14.51 -32.49 14.74
N GLY A 478 -14.24 -32.68 16.03
CA GLY A 478 -13.87 -33.96 16.61
C GLY A 478 -12.36 -34.24 16.65
N GLY A 479 -11.52 -33.33 16.12
CA GLY A 479 -10.06 -33.46 16.11
C GLY A 479 -9.43 -33.04 14.79
N ALA A 480 -8.11 -32.81 14.78
CA ALA A 480 -7.38 -32.31 13.62
C ALA A 480 -7.39 -33.25 12.40
N ASN A 481 -7.72 -34.52 12.60
CA ASN A 481 -7.77 -35.50 11.50
C ASN A 481 -9.10 -35.50 10.72
N TYR A 482 -10.14 -34.80 11.21
CA TYR A 482 -11.46 -34.74 10.59
C TYR A 482 -11.65 -33.38 9.93
N ASN A 483 -10.94 -33.17 8.82
CA ASN A 483 -10.70 -31.83 8.31
C ASN A 483 -10.79 -31.68 6.78
N THR A 484 -10.96 -32.76 6.03
CA THR A 484 -10.86 -32.71 4.55
C THR A 484 -12.23 -32.86 3.90
N ILE A 485 -12.54 -31.95 2.99
CA ILE A 485 -13.68 -32.05 2.06
C ILE A 485 -13.11 -32.19 0.65
N GLU A 486 -13.42 -33.29 -0.02
CA GLU A 486 -13.13 -33.56 -1.42
C GLU A 486 -14.38 -33.24 -2.25
N PHE A 487 -14.19 -32.71 -3.46
CA PHE A 487 -15.29 -32.50 -4.39
C PHE A 487 -14.98 -33.02 -5.78
N LYS A 488 -16.04 -33.59 -6.41
CA LYS A 488 -16.02 -34.26 -7.69
C LYS A 488 -17.14 -33.79 -8.59
N VAL A 489 -16.88 -33.75 -9.91
CA VAL A 489 -17.92 -33.63 -10.93
C VAL A 489 -18.08 -34.99 -11.59
N GLY A 490 -19.26 -35.60 -11.45
CA GLY A 490 -19.45 -37.00 -11.77
C GLY A 490 -18.50 -37.89 -10.97
N ASN A 491 -17.64 -38.64 -11.65
CA ASN A 491 -16.61 -39.51 -11.02
C ASN A 491 -15.22 -38.85 -10.95
N THR A 492 -15.03 -37.70 -11.54
CA THR A 492 -13.73 -37.03 -11.65
C THR A 492 -13.49 -36.12 -10.44
N LYS A 493 -12.38 -36.30 -9.73
CA LYS A 493 -11.95 -35.40 -8.66
C LYS A 493 -11.57 -34.06 -9.25
N VAL A 494 -12.18 -32.98 -8.72
CA VAL A 494 -11.89 -31.59 -9.07
C VAL A 494 -10.89 -31.01 -8.09
N GLY A 495 -11.11 -31.22 -6.79
CA GLY A 495 -10.23 -30.68 -5.77
C GLY A 495 -10.53 -31.19 -4.37
N GLU A 496 -9.79 -30.64 -3.42
CA GLU A 496 -10.03 -30.83 -1.99
C GLU A 496 -9.61 -29.60 -1.20
N LEU A 497 -10.26 -29.39 -0.05
CA LEU A 497 -9.93 -28.36 0.92
C LEU A 497 -9.74 -28.98 2.30
N VAL A 498 -8.72 -28.48 3.02
CA VAL A 498 -8.31 -29.01 4.32
C VAL A 498 -8.43 -27.92 5.38
N ALA A 499 -9.37 -28.06 6.32
CA ALA A 499 -9.50 -27.13 7.43
C ALA A 499 -8.33 -27.28 8.41
N SER A 500 -7.73 -26.17 8.79
CA SER A 500 -6.66 -26.12 9.80
C SER A 500 -7.14 -25.58 11.16
N ASN A 501 -8.32 -24.95 11.22
CA ASN A 501 -8.83 -24.25 12.39
C ASN A 501 -10.01 -24.98 13.07
N LYS A 502 -10.14 -24.75 14.38
CA LYS A 502 -11.30 -25.20 15.17
C LYS A 502 -12.48 -24.22 15.13
N THR A 503 -12.30 -23.05 14.53
CA THR A 503 -13.33 -22.05 14.23
C THR A 503 -13.64 -22.06 12.74
N LEU A 504 -14.85 -21.65 12.35
CA LEU A 504 -15.24 -21.51 10.95
C LEU A 504 -14.39 -20.42 10.29
N ASN A 505 -13.78 -20.76 9.16
CA ASN A 505 -13.01 -19.84 8.32
C ASN A 505 -13.21 -20.23 6.86
N ASP A 506 -13.04 -19.28 5.95
CA ASP A 506 -13.08 -19.54 4.53
C ASP A 506 -11.81 -20.21 4.05
N TYR A 507 -11.97 -21.29 3.31
CA TYR A 507 -10.91 -22.00 2.61
C TYR A 507 -11.22 -21.95 1.12
N VAL A 508 -10.23 -21.55 0.33
CA VAL A 508 -10.39 -21.30 -1.11
C VAL A 508 -9.57 -22.31 -1.90
N TRP A 509 -10.23 -22.99 -2.83
CA TRP A 509 -9.58 -23.75 -3.89
C TRP A 509 -9.74 -22.96 -5.20
N LYS A 510 -8.69 -22.91 -6.01
CA LYS A 510 -8.68 -22.25 -7.32
C LYS A 510 -8.24 -23.26 -8.37
N ALA A 511 -8.94 -23.27 -9.51
CA ALA A 511 -8.54 -24.09 -10.64
C ALA A 511 -7.23 -23.56 -11.25
N GLU A 512 -6.17 -24.36 -11.25
CA GLU A 512 -4.90 -24.05 -11.92
C GLU A 512 -4.94 -24.43 -13.40
N THR A 513 -5.65 -25.52 -13.71
CA THR A 513 -5.85 -26.03 -15.09
C THR A 513 -7.30 -26.48 -15.26
N PRO A 514 -7.88 -26.31 -16.47
CA PRO A 514 -9.24 -26.81 -16.74
C PRO A 514 -9.33 -28.33 -16.55
N ILE A 515 -10.36 -28.79 -15.86
CA ILE A 515 -10.65 -30.22 -15.62
C ILE A 515 -11.80 -30.63 -16.53
N SER A 516 -11.56 -31.58 -17.42
CA SER A 516 -12.60 -32.05 -18.36
C SER A 516 -13.48 -33.11 -17.67
N ALA A 517 -14.65 -32.67 -17.18
CA ALA A 517 -15.68 -33.56 -16.63
C ALA A 517 -17.05 -32.85 -16.67
N VAL A 518 -18.10 -33.55 -16.99
CA VAL A 518 -19.49 -33.07 -16.95
C VAL A 518 -20.29 -33.96 -16.00
N GLY A 519 -21.14 -33.37 -15.18
CA GLY A 519 -22.00 -34.07 -14.23
C GLY A 519 -22.31 -33.22 -12.99
N LYS A 520 -22.89 -33.87 -11.99
CA LYS A 520 -23.22 -33.21 -10.72
C LYS A 520 -21.99 -33.00 -9.87
N LEU A 521 -21.86 -31.79 -9.29
CA LEU A 521 -20.81 -31.46 -8.35
C LEU A 521 -21.19 -31.98 -6.96
N ARG A 522 -20.36 -32.86 -6.43
CA ARG A 522 -20.57 -33.49 -5.14
C ARG A 522 -19.41 -33.28 -4.19
N PHE A 523 -19.73 -32.88 -2.97
CA PHE A 523 -18.80 -32.68 -1.85
C PHE A 523 -18.94 -33.84 -0.87
N THR A 524 -17.81 -34.44 -0.48
CA THR A 524 -17.74 -35.54 0.50
C THR A 524 -16.55 -35.33 1.44
N SER A 525 -16.61 -35.93 2.62
CA SER A 525 -15.44 -35.97 3.49
C SER A 525 -14.78 -37.34 3.39
N THR A 526 -13.47 -37.36 3.18
CA THR A 526 -12.66 -38.59 3.15
C THR A 526 -12.11 -38.97 4.52
N LYS A 527 -12.20 -38.05 5.49
CA LYS A 527 -11.70 -38.24 6.86
C LYS A 527 -12.82 -37.92 7.86
N ASN A 528 -13.67 -38.92 8.11
CA ASN A 528 -14.83 -38.79 9.01
C ASN A 528 -15.13 -40.10 9.74
N THR A 529 -16.03 -40.04 10.72
CA THR A 529 -16.68 -41.15 11.42
C THR A 529 -18.18 -40.95 11.43
N SER A 530 -18.95 -41.84 12.08
CA SER A 530 -20.38 -41.65 12.26
C SER A 530 -20.77 -40.39 13.10
N GLU A 531 -19.81 -39.82 13.85
CA GLU A 531 -20.06 -38.66 14.75
C GLU A 531 -19.20 -37.45 14.40
N TYR A 532 -18.00 -37.68 13.84
CA TYR A 532 -16.99 -36.62 13.61
C TYR A 532 -16.65 -36.50 12.13
N GLY A 533 -16.45 -35.28 11.68
CA GLY A 533 -16.07 -34.90 10.32
C GLY A 533 -15.92 -33.40 10.21
N PRO A 534 -15.41 -32.88 9.09
CA PRO A 534 -15.35 -31.43 8.89
C PRO A 534 -16.74 -30.82 9.01
N ALA A 535 -16.83 -29.67 9.66
CA ALA A 535 -18.07 -28.93 9.82
C ALA A 535 -18.03 -27.66 8.97
N LEU A 536 -19.10 -27.39 8.21
CA LEU A 536 -19.18 -26.25 7.30
C LEU A 536 -20.48 -25.47 7.46
N SER A 537 -20.47 -24.19 7.15
CA SER A 537 -21.63 -23.29 7.20
C SER A 537 -22.05 -22.78 5.82
N SER A 538 -21.16 -22.77 4.84
CA SER A 538 -21.45 -22.38 3.46
C SER A 538 -20.51 -23.02 2.46
N ILE A 539 -20.98 -23.16 1.23
CA ILE A 539 -20.20 -23.48 0.03
C ILE A 539 -20.56 -22.45 -1.02
N GLU A 540 -19.55 -21.90 -1.67
CA GLU A 540 -19.68 -21.04 -2.84
C GLU A 540 -18.86 -21.67 -3.98
N VAL A 541 -19.47 -21.82 -5.14
CA VAL A 541 -18.83 -22.31 -6.35
C VAL A 541 -18.97 -21.28 -7.43
N ASP A 542 -17.87 -20.74 -7.89
CA ASP A 542 -17.84 -19.74 -8.94
C ASP A 542 -17.44 -20.35 -10.27
N MET A 543 -18.28 -20.15 -11.28
CA MET A 543 -18.15 -20.70 -12.62
C MET A 543 -17.67 -19.61 -13.58
N LYS A 544 -16.82 -19.98 -14.52
CA LYS A 544 -16.50 -19.07 -15.64
C LYS A 544 -17.78 -18.81 -16.40
N GLY A 545 -18.09 -17.54 -16.59
CA GLY A 545 -19.06 -17.17 -17.58
C GLY A 545 -18.59 -17.46 -19.01
N PRO A 546 -19.48 -17.30 -20.00
CA PRO A 546 -19.10 -17.41 -21.39
C PRO A 546 -17.93 -16.47 -21.67
N SER A 547 -16.88 -16.98 -22.31
CA SER A 547 -15.79 -16.13 -22.80
C SER A 547 -16.29 -15.42 -24.06
N TYR A 548 -16.60 -14.15 -23.92
CA TYR A 548 -16.88 -13.30 -25.07
C TYR A 548 -15.57 -12.81 -25.68
N THR A 549 -15.44 -12.88 -27.00
CA THR A 549 -14.38 -12.19 -27.72
C THR A 549 -14.92 -10.84 -28.14
N TYR A 550 -14.26 -9.77 -27.71
CA TYR A 550 -14.60 -8.41 -28.07
C TYR A 550 -13.59 -7.86 -29.06
N THR A 551 -14.09 -7.07 -30.01
CA THR A 551 -13.27 -6.16 -30.80
C THR A 551 -13.47 -4.73 -30.29
N TYR A 552 -12.46 -3.91 -30.40
CA TYR A 552 -12.44 -2.54 -29.89
C TYR A 552 -12.28 -1.53 -31.01
N SER A 553 -12.98 -0.41 -30.92
CA SER A 553 -12.96 0.66 -31.91
C SER A 553 -13.14 2.02 -31.22
N ARG A 554 -12.62 3.10 -31.83
CA ARG A 554 -12.90 4.47 -31.41
C ARG A 554 -14.19 5.05 -31.99
N TYR A 555 -14.90 4.28 -32.83
CA TYR A 555 -16.10 4.71 -33.50
C TYR A 555 -17.29 3.88 -33.04
N ILE A 556 -18.39 4.56 -32.75
CA ILE A 556 -19.71 3.92 -32.74
C ILE A 556 -20.06 3.71 -34.22
N THR A 557 -20.24 2.47 -34.67
CA THR A 557 -20.87 2.21 -35.95
C THR A 557 -22.26 2.86 -35.95
N SER A 558 -22.55 3.71 -36.92
CA SER A 558 -23.80 4.47 -36.99
C SER A 558 -24.97 3.54 -36.75
N CYS A 559 -25.77 3.83 -35.72
CA CYS A 559 -27.07 3.22 -35.57
C CYS A 559 -27.86 3.52 -36.86
N ASN A 560 -28.14 2.51 -37.68
CA ASN A 560 -29.04 2.68 -38.77
C ASN A 560 -30.40 3.07 -38.22
N ASN A 561 -30.73 4.36 -38.21
CA ASN A 561 -32.09 4.84 -38.06
C ASN A 561 -32.87 4.42 -39.30
N GLY A 562 -33.06 3.12 -39.47
CA GLY A 562 -34.04 2.59 -40.39
C GLY A 562 -35.41 2.92 -39.83
N THR A 563 -35.99 3.97 -40.40
CA THR A 563 -37.42 4.23 -40.25
C THR A 563 -38.19 3.00 -40.70
N THR A 564 -38.64 2.18 -39.74
CA THR A 564 -39.81 1.32 -39.91
C THR A 564 -40.61 1.48 -38.64
N ASP A 565 -41.79 2.11 -38.85
CA ASP A 565 -42.84 2.21 -37.84
C ASP A 565 -43.18 0.82 -37.28
N ILE A 566 -42.78 0.55 -36.05
CA ILE A 566 -43.46 -0.39 -35.15
C ILE A 566 -43.47 0.31 -33.80
N GLU A 567 -44.64 0.76 -33.40
CA GLU A 567 -44.96 1.13 -32.00
C GLU A 567 -44.80 -0.11 -31.12
N GLU A 568 -43.61 -0.32 -30.54
CA GLU A 568 -43.48 -1.12 -29.35
C GLU A 568 -43.37 -0.19 -28.16
N THR A 569 -44.35 -0.27 -27.30
CA THR A 569 -44.38 0.39 -26.00
C THR A 569 -43.32 -0.25 -25.12
N ILE A 570 -42.11 0.26 -25.17
CA ILE A 570 -41.03 -0.15 -24.25
C ILE A 570 -41.33 0.51 -22.91
N VAL A 571 -41.81 -0.29 -21.97
CA VAL A 571 -41.80 0.09 -20.55
C VAL A 571 -40.34 0.02 -20.10
N GLU A 572 -39.63 1.14 -20.15
CA GLU A 572 -38.30 1.28 -19.57
C GLU A 572 -38.39 1.01 -18.07
N LYS A 573 -37.81 -0.13 -17.64
CA LYS A 573 -37.42 -0.29 -16.24
C LYS A 573 -36.01 0.30 -16.10
N PRO A 574 -35.86 1.34 -15.29
CA PRO A 574 -34.53 1.96 -15.12
C PRO A 574 -33.56 0.95 -14.48
N SER A 575 -32.36 0.84 -15.03
CA SER A 575 -31.26 0.16 -14.37
C SER A 575 -30.83 0.98 -13.14
N THR A 576 -30.67 0.33 -11.99
CA THR A 576 -30.28 0.98 -10.73
C THR A 576 -28.86 0.61 -10.40
N LYS A 577 -27.98 1.61 -10.20
CA LYS A 577 -26.64 1.38 -9.66
C LYS A 577 -26.73 1.27 -8.15
N ILE A 578 -26.21 0.20 -7.58
CA ILE A 578 -26.16 -0.01 -6.14
C ILE A 578 -24.74 -0.35 -5.70
N ILE A 579 -24.38 0.03 -4.49
CA ILE A 579 -23.14 -0.41 -3.85
C ILE A 579 -23.51 -1.49 -2.83
N ARG A 580 -23.00 -2.70 -3.00
CA ARG A 580 -23.17 -3.81 -2.08
C ARG A 580 -21.79 -4.36 -1.71
N ASN A 581 -21.48 -4.39 -0.41
CA ASN A 581 -20.19 -4.82 0.12
C ASN A 581 -18.97 -4.08 -0.49
N GLY A 582 -19.12 -2.78 -0.81
CA GLY A 582 -18.05 -1.97 -1.40
C GLY A 582 -17.84 -2.17 -2.91
N GLN A 583 -18.66 -2.97 -3.57
CA GLN A 583 -18.65 -3.15 -5.02
C GLN A 583 -19.83 -2.43 -5.67
N LEU A 584 -19.56 -1.75 -6.79
CA LEU A 584 -20.58 -1.13 -7.62
C LEU A 584 -21.23 -2.23 -8.47
N LEU A 585 -22.54 -2.41 -8.28
CA LEU A 585 -23.36 -3.34 -9.04
C LEU A 585 -24.41 -2.57 -9.85
N ILE A 586 -24.76 -3.11 -11.00
CA ILE A 586 -25.83 -2.60 -11.85
C ILE A 586 -27.01 -3.59 -11.76
N GLU A 587 -28.16 -3.16 -11.25
CA GLU A 587 -29.37 -3.96 -11.24
C GLU A 587 -30.16 -3.71 -12.54
N TYR A 588 -30.44 -4.78 -13.28
CA TYR A 588 -31.29 -4.75 -14.45
C TYR A 588 -32.22 -5.98 -14.46
N ASN A 589 -33.51 -5.75 -14.51
CA ASN A 589 -34.56 -6.80 -14.44
C ASN A 589 -34.44 -7.77 -13.24
N GLY A 590 -33.93 -7.28 -12.08
CA GLY A 590 -33.78 -8.10 -10.88
C GLY A 590 -32.49 -8.96 -10.87
N VAL A 591 -31.64 -8.80 -11.87
CA VAL A 591 -30.31 -9.40 -11.94
C VAL A 591 -29.25 -8.33 -11.65
N TYR A 592 -28.27 -8.67 -10.85
CA TYR A 592 -27.14 -7.79 -10.53
C TYR A 592 -25.97 -8.09 -11.46
N TYR A 593 -25.31 -7.05 -11.95
CA TYR A 593 -24.15 -7.14 -12.82
C TYR A 593 -22.97 -6.41 -12.16
N ASN A 594 -21.76 -6.92 -12.33
CA ASN A 594 -20.54 -6.18 -11.97
C ASN A 594 -20.25 -5.07 -13.00
N THR A 595 -19.21 -4.27 -12.75
CA THR A 595 -18.80 -3.18 -13.65
C THR A 595 -18.29 -3.65 -15.03
N LEU A 596 -18.08 -4.96 -15.18
CA LEU A 596 -17.71 -5.60 -16.46
C LEU A 596 -18.93 -6.17 -17.19
N GLY A 597 -20.17 -5.90 -16.72
CA GLY A 597 -21.42 -6.40 -17.32
C GLY A 597 -21.68 -7.89 -17.06
N GLN A 598 -20.97 -8.51 -16.11
CA GLN A 598 -21.18 -9.91 -15.75
C GLN A 598 -22.29 -10.02 -14.69
N PRO A 599 -23.31 -10.87 -14.87
CA PRO A 599 -24.37 -11.02 -13.88
C PRO A 599 -23.82 -11.64 -12.58
N ILE A 600 -24.22 -11.04 -11.47
CA ILE A 600 -23.96 -11.53 -10.13
C ILE A 600 -25.30 -11.90 -9.52
N LYS A 601 -25.52 -13.14 -9.17
CA LYS A 601 -26.74 -13.59 -8.46
C LYS A 601 -26.62 -13.45 -6.96
#